data_8bb1d9835cbb83a2d59f280a294e4ee8
#
_entry.id   8bb1d9835cbb83a2d59f280a294e4ee8
#
_cell.length_a   1.000
_cell.length_b   1.000
_cell.length_c   1.000
_cell.angle_alpha   90.00
_cell.angle_beta   90.00
_cell.angle_gamma   90.00
#
_symmetry.space_group_name_H-M   'P 1'
#
loop_
_entity.id
_entity.type
_entity.pdbx_description
1 polymer ?
#
loop_
_entity_poly.entity_id
_entity_poly.type
_entity_poly.pdbx_seq_one_letter_code
_entity_poly.pdbx_strand_id
1 'polypeptide(L)'
;MQLENNHCISVGHFDKKYCDEIIFQAESKQLQEATIQDGNKNNRKSKVSWLSDTRLNKDINDIILDHSKKAKWNFVLKEFEPLQYTVYEINDHYDWHIDSHSKPYPNGYIRKISFTLCLNEAYEGGEFEISKPNPKPDKHINQKFNDKFTLGTIISFPSFIWHKVNPVTFGTRKVLVGWSVGPQFI
;
A
#
# COMPACT_ATOMS: atom_id res chain seq x y z
N MET A 1 2.32 12.21 -19.11
CA MET A 1 3.29 11.09 -18.98
C MET A 1 2.49 9.79 -19.04
N GLN A 2 2.74 8.94 -20.03
CA GLN A 2 2.08 7.64 -20.13
C GLN A 2 2.95 6.63 -19.39
N LEU A 3 2.45 6.05 -18.29
CA LEU A 3 3.15 5.00 -17.57
C LEU A 3 3.02 3.69 -18.36
N GLU A 4 4.14 3.06 -18.73
CA GLU A 4 4.14 1.73 -19.34
C GLU A 4 3.58 0.67 -18.38
N ASN A 5 3.90 0.81 -17.08
CA ASN A 5 3.45 -0.06 -16.01
C ASN A 5 2.89 0.77 -14.85
N ASN A 6 1.67 0.47 -14.44
CA ASN A 6 1.01 1.12 -13.31
C ASN A 6 1.29 0.46 -11.95
N HIS A 7 1.96 -0.69 -11.93
CA HIS A 7 2.39 -1.40 -10.71
C HIS A 7 3.55 -2.35 -11.00
N CYS A 8 4.23 -2.77 -9.95
CA CYS A 8 5.21 -3.84 -9.95
C CYS A 8 4.92 -4.78 -8.78
N ILE A 9 5.16 -6.09 -8.97
CA ILE A 9 4.86 -7.10 -7.98
C ILE A 9 6.05 -8.05 -7.77
N SER A 10 6.36 -8.35 -6.51
CA SER A 10 7.26 -9.45 -6.11
C SER A 10 6.47 -10.44 -5.26
N VAL A 11 6.20 -11.62 -5.82
CA VAL A 11 5.39 -12.67 -5.18
C VAL A 11 6.23 -13.45 -4.18
N GLY A 12 5.72 -13.64 -2.95
CA GLY A 12 6.36 -14.44 -1.92
C GLY A 12 7.79 -13.98 -1.57
N HIS A 13 8.07 -12.68 -1.62
CA HIS A 13 9.40 -12.13 -1.38
C HIS A 13 9.85 -12.32 0.07
N PHE A 14 8.93 -12.15 1.02
CA PHE A 14 9.19 -12.40 2.44
C PHE A 14 8.59 -13.73 2.87
N ASP A 15 9.35 -14.50 3.64
CA ASP A 15 8.87 -15.76 4.20
C ASP A 15 7.89 -15.55 5.37
N LYS A 16 7.25 -16.65 5.78
CA LYS A 16 6.27 -16.62 6.88
C LYS A 16 6.89 -16.10 8.18
N LYS A 17 8.11 -16.49 8.49
CA LYS A 17 8.79 -16.08 9.72
C LYS A 17 8.99 -14.57 9.78
N TYR A 18 9.42 -13.97 8.66
CA TYR A 18 9.60 -12.52 8.56
C TYR A 18 8.27 -11.78 8.69
N CYS A 19 7.20 -12.28 8.04
CA CYS A 19 5.84 -11.71 8.17
C CYS A 19 5.32 -11.82 9.61
N ASP A 20 5.51 -12.94 10.29
CA ASP A 20 5.14 -13.14 11.70
C ASP A 20 5.90 -12.19 12.64
N GLU A 21 7.19 -11.93 12.38
CA GLU A 21 7.99 -10.95 13.14
C GLU A 21 7.42 -9.52 12.99
N ILE A 22 7.02 -9.12 11.79
CA ILE A 22 6.37 -7.82 11.55
C ILE A 22 5.05 -7.72 12.31
N ILE A 23 4.20 -8.75 12.22
CA ILE A 23 2.92 -8.81 12.94
C ILE A 23 3.14 -8.67 14.44
N PHE A 24 4.06 -9.45 15.01
CA PHE A 24 4.38 -9.43 16.44
C PHE A 24 4.83 -8.04 16.91
N GLN A 25 5.73 -7.39 16.17
CA GLN A 25 6.17 -6.04 16.48
C GLN A 25 5.04 -5.02 16.40
N ALA A 26 4.16 -5.14 15.41
CA ALA A 26 3.05 -4.22 15.20
C ALA A 26 1.95 -4.38 16.27
N GLU A 27 1.62 -5.61 16.64
CA GLU A 27 0.58 -5.93 17.62
C GLU A 27 1.05 -5.75 19.07
N SER A 28 2.37 -5.62 19.30
CA SER A 28 2.88 -5.16 20.60
C SER A 28 2.53 -3.69 20.91
N LYS A 29 2.10 -2.94 19.90
CA LYS A 29 1.65 -1.55 20.01
C LYS A 29 0.13 -1.49 20.02
N GLN A 30 -0.43 -0.44 20.63
CA GLN A 30 -1.86 -0.22 20.61
C GLN A 30 -2.34 0.09 19.18
N LEU A 31 -3.25 -0.74 18.66
CA LEU A 31 -3.96 -0.46 17.41
C LEU A 31 -4.94 0.71 17.60
N GLN A 32 -4.99 1.59 16.63
CA GLN A 32 -5.88 2.75 16.61
C GLN A 32 -6.79 2.67 15.39
N GLU A 33 -8.01 3.23 15.48
CA GLU A 33 -8.88 3.39 14.33
C GLU A 33 -8.17 4.25 13.28
N ALA A 34 -8.17 3.79 12.03
CA ALA A 34 -7.58 4.55 10.95
C ALA A 34 -8.38 5.81 10.65
N THR A 35 -7.68 6.92 10.47
CA THR A 35 -8.28 8.19 10.06
C THR A 35 -7.94 8.50 8.60
N ILE A 36 -8.83 9.23 7.92
CA ILE A 36 -8.60 9.78 6.59
C ILE A 36 -8.69 11.31 6.64
N GLN A 37 -7.90 11.97 5.81
CA GLN A 37 -7.77 13.43 5.85
C GLN A 37 -9.05 14.18 5.44
N ASP A 38 -9.89 13.58 4.58
CA ASP A 38 -11.15 14.18 4.12
C ASP A 38 -12.29 14.08 5.13
N GLY A 39 -12.06 13.38 6.26
CA GLY A 39 -13.04 13.23 7.34
C GLY A 39 -14.23 12.32 7.03
N ASN A 40 -14.30 11.73 5.84
CA ASN A 40 -15.38 10.80 5.47
C ASN A 40 -15.14 9.41 6.07
N LYS A 41 -15.64 9.20 7.29
CA LYS A 41 -15.49 7.93 8.04
C LYS A 41 -16.05 6.69 7.32
N ASN A 42 -16.90 6.87 6.31
CA ASN A 42 -17.47 5.75 5.56
C ASN A 42 -16.53 5.23 4.46
N ASN A 43 -15.52 5.99 4.11
CA ASN A 43 -14.59 5.63 3.03
C ASN A 43 -13.52 4.62 3.46
N ARG A 44 -13.21 4.55 4.75
CA ARG A 44 -12.24 3.61 5.33
C ARG A 44 -12.70 3.12 6.68
N LYS A 45 -12.64 1.80 6.87
CA LYS A 45 -12.77 1.14 8.15
C LYS A 45 -11.62 0.16 8.30
N SER A 46 -10.72 0.39 9.24
CA SER A 46 -9.57 -0.46 9.55
C SER A 46 -8.86 0.03 10.82
N LYS A 47 -8.03 -0.82 11.41
CA LYS A 47 -7.17 -0.47 12.55
C LYS A 47 -5.72 -0.40 12.09
N VAL A 48 -4.95 0.49 12.69
CA VAL A 48 -3.54 0.72 12.31
C VAL A 48 -2.62 0.83 13.52
N SER A 49 -1.36 0.44 13.32
CA SER A 49 -0.23 0.85 14.15
C SER A 49 0.96 1.24 13.26
N TRP A 50 1.93 1.95 13.83
CA TRP A 50 3.05 2.49 13.07
C TRP A 50 4.37 1.86 13.51
N LEU A 51 5.16 1.43 12.54
CA LEU A 51 6.47 0.84 12.74
C LEU A 51 7.57 1.78 12.24
N SER A 52 8.65 1.87 13.04
CA SER A 52 9.88 2.59 12.68
C SER A 52 11.04 1.66 12.97
N ASP A 53 11.22 0.65 12.14
CA ASP A 53 12.29 -0.34 12.22
C ASP A 53 13.29 -0.10 11.09
N THR A 54 14.56 0.15 11.44
CA THR A 54 15.59 0.52 10.45
C THR A 54 15.89 -0.62 9.48
N ARG A 55 15.90 -1.87 9.95
CA ARG A 55 16.16 -3.04 9.10
C ARG A 55 14.98 -3.25 8.13
N LEU A 56 13.77 -3.28 8.66
CA LEU A 56 12.56 -3.44 7.87
C LEU A 56 12.43 -2.32 6.81
N ASN A 57 12.69 -1.07 7.22
CA ASN A 57 12.67 0.07 6.29
C ASN A 57 13.70 -0.10 5.17
N LYS A 58 14.90 -0.59 5.48
CA LYS A 58 15.94 -0.83 4.47
C LYS A 58 15.52 -1.94 3.50
N ASP A 59 15.07 -3.08 3.99
CA ASP A 59 14.67 -4.22 3.17
C ASP A 59 13.54 -3.84 2.20
N ILE A 60 12.53 -3.11 2.69
CA ILE A 60 11.44 -2.59 1.86
C ILE A 60 11.95 -1.55 0.85
N ASN A 61 12.83 -0.63 1.28
CA ASN A 61 13.35 0.41 0.39
C ASN A 61 14.09 -0.18 -0.82
N ASP A 62 14.93 -1.18 -0.58
CA ASP A 62 15.68 -1.84 -1.65
C ASP A 62 14.73 -2.47 -2.70
N ILE A 63 13.61 -3.06 -2.27
CA ILE A 63 12.58 -3.59 -3.18
C ILE A 63 11.88 -2.46 -3.95
N ILE A 64 11.49 -1.39 -3.28
CA ILE A 64 10.80 -0.26 -3.92
C ILE A 64 11.68 0.41 -4.98
N LEU A 65 12.97 0.54 -4.71
CA LEU A 65 13.94 1.07 -5.69
C LEU A 65 14.07 0.14 -6.90
N ASP A 66 14.15 -1.18 -6.69
CA ASP A 66 14.17 -2.18 -7.76
C ASP A 66 12.88 -2.15 -8.58
N HIS A 67 11.71 -2.10 -7.92
CA HIS A 67 10.41 -1.97 -8.58
C HIS A 67 10.31 -0.69 -9.41
N SER A 68 10.73 0.46 -8.86
CA SER A 68 10.73 1.74 -9.58
C SER A 68 11.59 1.69 -10.85
N LYS A 69 12.76 1.04 -10.75
CA LYS A 69 13.66 0.85 -11.88
C LYS A 69 13.07 -0.09 -12.94
N LYS A 70 12.54 -1.25 -12.54
CA LYS A 70 11.89 -2.23 -13.44
C LYS A 70 10.67 -1.64 -14.15
N ALA A 71 9.87 -0.87 -13.43
CA ALA A 71 8.68 -0.22 -13.97
C ALA A 71 8.98 1.08 -14.73
N LYS A 72 10.24 1.52 -14.76
CA LYS A 72 10.71 2.77 -15.41
C LYS A 72 9.93 4.02 -14.96
N TRP A 73 9.57 4.10 -13.68
CA TRP A 73 8.84 5.27 -13.17
C TRP A 73 9.70 6.53 -13.10
N ASN A 74 11.03 6.39 -12.95
CA ASN A 74 11.99 7.49 -12.93
C ASN A 74 11.70 8.59 -11.91
N PHE A 75 11.08 8.23 -10.78
CA PHE A 75 10.80 9.18 -9.72
C PHE A 75 12.04 9.47 -8.89
N VAL A 76 12.22 10.74 -8.52
CA VAL A 76 13.20 11.13 -7.51
C VAL A 76 12.63 10.80 -6.14
N LEU A 77 13.18 9.80 -5.48
CA LEU A 77 12.82 9.38 -4.13
C LEU A 77 13.82 9.94 -3.14
N LYS A 78 13.36 10.42 -1.97
CA LYS A 78 14.21 11.07 -0.96
C LYS A 78 14.11 10.39 0.40
N GLU A 79 12.90 10.08 0.85
CA GLU A 79 12.61 9.57 2.18
C GLU A 79 11.54 8.50 2.14
N PHE A 80 11.47 7.70 3.19
CA PHE A 80 10.38 6.77 3.47
C PHE A 80 9.61 7.25 4.70
N GLU A 81 8.28 7.22 4.59
CA GLU A 81 7.42 7.45 5.75
C GLU A 81 7.51 6.25 6.71
N PRO A 82 7.16 6.42 8.00
CA PRO A 82 6.94 5.29 8.91
C PRO A 82 5.98 4.28 8.29
N LEU A 83 6.25 2.98 8.49
CA LEU A 83 5.44 1.91 7.93
C LEU A 83 4.13 1.76 8.71
N GLN A 84 3.02 1.66 8.00
CA GLN A 84 1.70 1.46 8.58
C GLN A 84 1.31 -0.01 8.54
N TYR A 85 1.27 -0.67 9.68
CA TYR A 85 0.60 -1.95 9.82
C TYR A 85 -0.91 -1.70 9.84
N THR A 86 -1.65 -2.41 8.99
CA THR A 86 -3.09 -2.24 8.85
C THR A 86 -3.81 -3.57 9.00
N VAL A 87 -4.85 -3.55 9.82
CA VAL A 87 -5.73 -4.70 10.09
C VAL A 87 -7.12 -4.38 9.57
N TYR A 88 -7.67 -5.30 8.79
CA TYR A 88 -9.05 -5.29 8.33
C TYR A 88 -9.78 -6.49 8.92
N GLU A 89 -10.76 -6.24 9.77
CA GLU A 89 -11.69 -7.24 10.31
C GLU A 89 -12.87 -7.45 9.35
N ILE A 90 -13.83 -8.31 9.68
CA ILE A 90 -15.01 -8.55 8.84
C ILE A 90 -15.77 -7.23 8.60
N ASN A 91 -16.13 -6.96 7.34
CA ASN A 91 -16.71 -5.72 6.81
C ASN A 91 -15.78 -4.49 6.81
N ASP A 92 -14.53 -4.63 7.23
CA ASP A 92 -13.56 -3.56 7.08
C ASP A 92 -13.10 -3.45 5.63
N HIS A 93 -12.86 -2.22 5.18
CA HIS A 93 -12.55 -1.89 3.80
C HIS A 93 -11.82 -0.55 3.68
N TYR A 94 -11.35 -0.24 2.50
CA TYR A 94 -10.91 1.09 2.12
C TYR A 94 -11.33 1.34 0.67
N ASP A 95 -12.28 2.23 0.46
CA ASP A 95 -12.85 2.50 -0.87
C ASP A 95 -11.85 3.23 -1.79
N TRP A 96 -12.24 3.49 -3.02
CA TRP A 96 -11.39 4.10 -4.03
C TRP A 96 -10.76 5.41 -3.54
N HIS A 97 -9.43 5.45 -3.56
CA HIS A 97 -8.63 6.60 -3.16
C HIS A 97 -7.29 6.63 -3.90
N ILE A 98 -6.60 7.75 -3.77
CA ILE A 98 -5.20 7.93 -4.12
C ILE A 98 -4.43 8.31 -2.85
N ASP A 99 -3.16 7.95 -2.79
CA ASP A 99 -2.30 8.25 -1.65
C ASP A 99 -1.56 9.59 -1.79
N SER A 100 -1.45 10.09 -3.01
CA SER A 100 -0.79 11.38 -3.28
C SER A 100 -1.73 12.53 -2.93
N HIS A 101 -1.29 13.39 -2.03
CA HIS A 101 -2.05 14.57 -1.62
C HIS A 101 -1.93 15.71 -2.62
N SER A 102 -2.98 16.53 -2.75
CA SER A 102 -2.99 17.71 -3.60
C SER A 102 -2.04 18.82 -3.10
N LYS A 103 -1.72 18.82 -1.80
CA LYS A 103 -0.79 19.76 -1.18
C LYS A 103 0.46 19.01 -0.73
N PRO A 104 1.66 19.54 -1.01
CA PRO A 104 2.89 18.94 -0.51
C PRO A 104 2.98 19.06 1.02
N TYR A 105 3.83 18.22 1.60
CA TYR A 105 4.25 18.35 2.99
C TYR A 105 5.03 19.66 3.21
N PRO A 106 5.24 20.10 4.48
CA PRO A 106 6.00 21.33 4.77
C PRO A 106 7.43 21.34 4.19
N ASN A 107 8.05 20.17 3.99
CA ASN A 107 9.35 20.02 3.33
C ASN A 107 9.29 20.07 1.79
N GLY A 108 8.12 20.30 1.20
CA GLY A 108 7.91 20.36 -0.25
C GLY A 108 7.77 18.98 -0.93
N TYR A 109 7.77 17.89 -0.16
CA TYR A 109 7.65 16.54 -0.70
C TYR A 109 6.21 16.09 -0.84
N ILE A 110 6.00 15.13 -1.75
CA ILE A 110 4.75 14.39 -1.94
C ILE A 110 5.02 12.89 -1.98
N ARG A 111 4.01 12.06 -1.72
CA ARG A 111 4.10 10.62 -1.93
C ARG A 111 4.27 10.31 -3.41
N LYS A 112 5.27 9.51 -3.73
CA LYS A 112 5.63 9.10 -5.09
C LYS A 112 5.25 7.67 -5.39
N ILE A 113 5.61 6.77 -4.50
CA ILE A 113 5.33 5.33 -4.60
C ILE A 113 4.66 4.87 -3.33
N SER A 114 3.56 4.17 -3.49
CA SER A 114 2.87 3.41 -2.45
C SER A 114 3.18 1.93 -2.61
N PHE A 115 3.17 1.19 -1.51
CA PHE A 115 3.20 -0.26 -1.54
C PHE A 115 2.27 -0.88 -0.52
N THR A 116 1.91 -2.14 -0.76
CA THR A 116 1.22 -3.02 0.18
C THR A 116 1.91 -4.38 0.20
N LEU A 117 2.21 -4.89 1.39
CA LEU A 117 2.81 -6.20 1.64
C LEU A 117 1.80 -7.08 2.36
N CYS A 118 1.52 -8.26 1.81
CA CYS A 118 0.65 -9.26 2.41
C CYS A 118 1.35 -9.97 3.58
N LEU A 119 0.77 -9.90 4.78
CA LEU A 119 1.34 -10.50 5.98
C LEU A 119 0.65 -11.78 6.43
N ASN A 120 -0.55 -12.10 5.89
CA ASN A 120 -1.26 -13.35 6.18
C ASN A 120 -2.23 -13.74 5.07
N GLU A 121 -2.72 -14.99 5.10
CA GLU A 121 -3.62 -15.55 4.08
C GLU A 121 -4.92 -16.11 4.68
N ALA A 122 -5.07 -16.11 6.02
CA ALA A 122 -6.24 -16.69 6.69
C ALA A 122 -7.44 -15.73 6.68
N TYR A 123 -7.88 -15.29 5.49
CA TYR A 123 -9.05 -14.43 5.30
C TYR A 123 -9.67 -14.66 3.91
N GLU A 124 -10.93 -14.23 3.74
CA GLU A 124 -11.65 -14.16 2.47
C GLU A 124 -12.18 -12.74 2.24
N GLY A 125 -12.40 -12.37 0.99
CA GLY A 125 -12.67 -10.98 0.62
C GLY A 125 -11.40 -10.12 0.75
N GLY A 126 -11.55 -8.83 0.98
CA GLY A 126 -10.42 -7.93 1.17
C GLY A 126 -9.49 -7.80 -0.04
N GLU A 127 -10.01 -8.07 -1.25
CA GLU A 127 -9.20 -8.00 -2.47
C GLU A 127 -8.65 -6.59 -2.68
N PHE A 128 -7.37 -6.53 -3.04
CA PHE A 128 -6.73 -5.29 -3.45
C PHE A 128 -6.97 -5.05 -4.94
N GLU A 129 -7.45 -3.89 -5.29
CA GLU A 129 -7.69 -3.49 -6.68
C GLU A 129 -6.96 -2.20 -7.02
N ILE A 130 -6.39 -2.17 -8.22
CA ILE A 130 -5.79 -0.97 -8.83
C ILE A 130 -6.59 -0.62 -10.08
N SER A 131 -6.94 0.65 -10.24
CA SER A 131 -7.53 1.16 -11.48
C SER A 131 -6.46 1.25 -12.57
N LYS A 132 -6.74 0.65 -13.73
CA LYS A 132 -5.90 0.85 -14.91
C LYS A 132 -6.21 2.21 -15.52
N PRO A 133 -5.20 2.96 -15.97
CA PRO A 133 -5.42 4.15 -16.78
C PRO A 133 -6.24 3.75 -18.02
N ASN A 134 -7.45 4.30 -18.15
CA ASN A 134 -8.28 4.08 -19.33
C ASN A 134 -8.25 5.34 -20.19
N PRO A 135 -7.96 5.24 -21.49
CA PRO A 135 -8.08 6.36 -22.39
C PRO A 135 -9.55 6.83 -22.61
N LYS A 136 -10.54 6.07 -22.13
CA LYS A 136 -11.97 6.44 -22.16
C LYS A 136 -12.48 6.66 -20.74
N PRO A 137 -12.95 7.89 -20.40
CA PRO A 137 -13.34 8.26 -19.02
C PRO A 137 -14.48 7.43 -18.41
N ASP A 138 -15.21 6.67 -19.19
CA ASP A 138 -16.46 5.99 -18.79
C ASP A 138 -16.26 4.52 -18.40
N LYS A 139 -15.04 3.98 -18.49
CA LYS A 139 -14.78 2.57 -18.16
C LYS A 139 -13.54 2.43 -17.27
N HIS A 140 -13.73 2.38 -15.98
CA HIS A 140 -12.69 1.93 -15.07
C HIS A 140 -12.41 0.45 -15.32
N ILE A 141 -11.24 0.15 -15.89
CA ILE A 141 -10.75 -1.23 -15.96
C ILE A 141 -9.93 -1.49 -14.69
N ASN A 142 -10.48 -2.28 -13.79
CA ASN A 142 -9.83 -2.62 -12.54
C ASN A 142 -8.99 -3.89 -12.70
N GLN A 143 -7.83 -3.90 -12.07
CA GLN A 143 -7.02 -5.10 -11.90
C GLN A 143 -7.13 -5.56 -10.45
N LYS A 144 -7.66 -6.78 -10.26
CA LYS A 144 -7.69 -7.47 -8.98
C LYS A 144 -6.45 -8.35 -8.82
N PHE A 145 -5.97 -8.48 -7.58
CA PHE A 145 -4.75 -9.23 -7.26
C PHE A 145 -5.02 -10.47 -6.38
N ASN A 146 -6.21 -11.09 -6.50
CA ASN A 146 -6.62 -12.21 -5.64
C ASN A 146 -5.58 -13.35 -5.64
N ASP A 147 -5.24 -13.87 -6.82
CA ASP A 147 -4.38 -15.08 -6.94
C ASP A 147 -2.88 -14.78 -6.77
N LYS A 148 -2.49 -13.51 -6.74
CA LYS A 148 -1.09 -13.09 -6.67
C LYS A 148 -0.73 -12.39 -5.36
N PHE A 149 -1.70 -12.04 -4.56
CA PHE A 149 -1.47 -11.36 -3.29
C PHE A 149 -1.41 -12.36 -2.14
N THR A 150 -0.46 -13.29 -2.25
CA THR A 150 -0.15 -14.31 -1.26
C THR A 150 0.82 -13.80 -0.21
N LEU A 151 1.05 -14.59 0.85
CA LEU A 151 1.96 -14.28 1.95
C LEU A 151 3.33 -13.79 1.42
N GLY A 152 3.84 -12.72 1.99
CA GLY A 152 5.12 -12.13 1.63
C GLY A 152 5.16 -11.43 0.27
N THR A 153 4.02 -11.33 -0.42
CA THR A 153 3.91 -10.60 -1.69
C THR A 153 3.85 -9.10 -1.44
N ILE A 154 4.68 -8.36 -2.16
CA ILE A 154 4.68 -6.89 -2.15
C ILE A 154 4.26 -6.35 -3.52
N ILE A 155 3.31 -5.43 -3.53
CA ILE A 155 2.84 -4.70 -4.70
C ILE A 155 3.17 -3.23 -4.51
N SER A 156 3.86 -2.64 -5.48
CA SER A 156 4.20 -1.21 -5.50
C SER A 156 3.54 -0.53 -6.69
N PHE A 157 3.14 0.72 -6.51
CA PHE A 157 2.48 1.51 -7.54
C PHE A 157 2.69 3.02 -7.30
N PRO A 158 2.62 3.86 -8.34
CA PRO A 158 2.65 5.30 -8.16
C PRO A 158 1.50 5.79 -7.26
N SER A 159 1.80 6.63 -6.28
CA SER A 159 0.84 7.04 -5.24
C SER A 159 -0.39 7.80 -5.76
N PHE A 160 -0.37 8.27 -7.01
CA PHE A 160 -1.51 8.90 -7.67
C PHE A 160 -2.43 7.91 -8.41
N ILE A 161 -2.14 6.61 -8.37
CA ILE A 161 -3.00 5.58 -8.96
C ILE A 161 -4.15 5.27 -8.00
N TRP A 162 -5.38 5.29 -8.54
CA TRP A 162 -6.58 4.89 -7.80
C TRP A 162 -6.53 3.43 -7.41
N HIS A 163 -6.79 3.16 -6.14
CA HIS A 163 -6.80 1.80 -5.59
C HIS A 163 -7.79 1.67 -4.44
N LYS A 164 -8.13 0.45 -4.09
CA LYS A 164 -9.04 0.14 -2.99
C LYS A 164 -8.75 -1.22 -2.35
N VAL A 165 -9.33 -1.45 -1.20
CA VAL A 165 -9.46 -2.75 -0.52
C VAL A 165 -10.94 -3.05 -0.37
N ASN A 166 -11.40 -4.15 -0.96
CA ASN A 166 -12.79 -4.61 -0.81
C ASN A 166 -13.07 -5.05 0.64
N PRO A 167 -14.35 -5.12 1.04
CA PRO A 167 -14.70 -5.63 2.37
C PRO A 167 -14.17 -7.05 2.59
N VAL A 168 -13.59 -7.29 3.78
CA VAL A 168 -13.25 -8.63 4.25
C VAL A 168 -14.54 -9.37 4.61
N THR A 169 -14.70 -10.60 4.13
CA THR A 169 -15.91 -11.41 4.34
C THR A 169 -15.73 -12.50 5.40
N PHE A 170 -14.48 -12.94 5.62
CA PHE A 170 -14.12 -13.92 6.64
C PHE A 170 -12.70 -13.68 7.14
N GLY A 171 -12.43 -13.98 8.42
CA GLY A 171 -11.12 -13.85 9.03
C GLY A 171 -10.66 -12.41 9.22
N THR A 172 -9.35 -12.22 9.23
CA THR A 172 -8.71 -10.91 9.43
C THR A 172 -7.57 -10.75 8.43
N ARG A 173 -7.61 -9.69 7.62
CA ARG A 173 -6.56 -9.35 6.66
C ARG A 173 -5.54 -8.42 7.32
N LYS A 174 -4.26 -8.81 7.27
CA LYS A 174 -3.12 -8.07 7.83
C LYS A 174 -2.14 -7.69 6.74
N VAL A 175 -1.80 -6.42 6.65
CA VAL A 175 -0.86 -5.90 5.65
C VAL A 175 0.07 -4.86 6.26
N LEU A 176 1.23 -4.69 5.64
CA LEU A 176 2.09 -3.55 5.85
C LEU A 176 2.00 -2.63 4.63
N VAL A 177 1.70 -1.36 4.86
CA VAL A 177 1.66 -0.32 3.83
C VAL A 177 2.69 0.75 4.13
N GLY A 178 3.16 1.42 3.08
CA GLY A 178 4.07 2.53 3.26
C GLY A 178 4.27 3.32 1.97
N TRP A 179 5.01 4.40 2.11
CA TRP A 179 5.16 5.39 1.06
C TRP A 179 6.59 5.89 0.98
N SER A 180 7.10 5.99 -0.25
CA SER A 180 8.28 6.80 -0.51
C SER A 180 7.87 8.18 -1.00
N VAL A 181 8.59 9.20 -0.54
CA VAL A 181 8.31 10.60 -0.83
C VAL A 181 9.48 11.25 -1.59
N GLY A 182 9.18 12.33 -2.29
CA GLY A 182 10.17 13.12 -3.01
C GLY A 182 9.58 14.43 -3.52
N PRO A 183 10.37 15.24 -4.25
CA PRO A 183 9.91 16.52 -4.79
C PRO A 183 8.65 16.39 -5.62
N GLN A 184 7.86 17.45 -5.72
CA GLN A 184 6.69 17.49 -6.59
C GLN A 184 7.04 17.10 -8.04
N PHE A 185 6.05 16.68 -8.82
CA PHE A 185 6.22 16.49 -10.26
C PHE A 185 6.37 17.85 -10.93
N ILE A 186 7.38 17.97 -11.78
CA ILE A 186 7.67 19.17 -12.58
C ILE A 186 7.16 18.92 -14.00
#